data_c8a0b29c59cfa44298a0582728688736
#
_entry.id   c8a0b29c59cfa44298a0582728688736
#
_cell.length_a   1.000
_cell.length_b   1.000
_cell.length_c   1.000
_cell.angle_alpha   90.00
_cell.angle_beta   90.00
_cell.angle_gamma   90.00
#
_symmetry.space_group_name_H-M   'P 1'
#
loop_
_entity.id
_entity.type
_entity.pdbx_description
1 polymer ?
#
loop_
_entity_poly.entity_id
_entity_poly.type
_entity_poly.pdbx_seq_one_letter_code
_entity_poly.pdbx_strand_id
1 'polypeptide(L)'
;MEDATRAHHRTDALSARRRFDEVECTVSHLLRLPHPALRGLRYGEALLQGIARRGLFPGPDGVLEIGGGAGHIAEAAWRGDAGPYTGSRWISLDLSPALLRTQRRRVLAVGADRSSVPRGPHARWSAVRADAVALPLRSRSFCGLILANEVLADLAVHQGVNVGAAQLVREAGRVLAPGGGAVLTEFGGDFPPSPVQLTSGFGAGEHTEWSIDFRQLRAVAADAGLEIDEVPLHELLGADLDVRCASYTDLWRLRRFVDCEVFAAPAEVVRRRYPWLSRLLALELPRLGSPRWPDAGASGGFAQLFRALLLRQRRAK
;
A
#
# COMPACT_ATOMS: atom_id res chain seq x y z
N MET A 1 -14.11 12.95 -19.04
CA MET A 1 -15.02 12.53 -17.96
C MET A 1 -14.13 12.18 -16.76
N GLU A 2 -14.31 12.82 -15.63
CA GLU A 2 -13.53 12.53 -14.43
C GLU A 2 -13.90 11.13 -13.95
N ASP A 3 -12.89 10.31 -13.62
CA ASP A 3 -13.12 9.00 -13.04
C ASP A 3 -13.85 9.14 -11.69
N ALA A 4 -14.91 8.37 -11.48
CA ALA A 4 -15.75 8.45 -10.28
C ALA A 4 -14.93 8.24 -9.00
N THR A 5 -13.93 7.36 -9.03
CA THR A 5 -13.04 7.10 -7.90
C THR A 5 -12.20 8.33 -7.56
N ARG A 6 -11.63 9.01 -8.55
CA ARG A 6 -10.85 10.24 -8.34
C ARG A 6 -11.72 11.39 -7.84
N ALA A 7 -12.93 11.55 -8.39
CA ALA A 7 -13.90 12.52 -7.92
C ALA A 7 -14.28 12.25 -6.46
N HIS A 8 -14.44 10.97 -6.10
CA HIS A 8 -14.76 10.54 -4.75
C HIS A 8 -13.66 10.92 -3.74
N HIS A 9 -12.39 10.64 -4.05
CA HIS A 9 -11.26 11.03 -3.20
C HIS A 9 -11.10 12.55 -3.10
N ARG A 10 -11.30 13.29 -4.19
CA ARG A 10 -11.22 14.76 -4.18
C ARG A 10 -12.28 15.43 -3.31
N THR A 11 -13.47 14.87 -3.24
CA THR A 11 -14.59 15.43 -2.47
C THR A 11 -14.61 15.00 -1.02
N ASP A 12 -13.66 14.16 -0.58
CA ASP A 12 -13.64 13.55 0.75
C ASP A 12 -14.96 12.81 1.09
N ALA A 13 -15.68 12.34 0.09
CA ALA A 13 -16.98 11.68 0.29
C ALA A 13 -16.87 10.43 1.16
N LEU A 14 -15.72 9.77 1.12
CA LEU A 14 -15.39 8.63 2.00
C LEU A 14 -15.30 9.04 3.46
N SER A 15 -14.60 10.11 3.76
CA SER A 15 -14.33 10.54 5.13
C SER A 15 -15.49 11.21 5.82
N ALA A 16 -16.50 11.71 5.06
CA ALA A 16 -17.65 12.41 5.62
C ALA A 16 -18.67 11.50 6.32
N ARG A 17 -18.71 10.22 5.98
CA ARG A 17 -19.76 9.29 6.46
C ARG A 17 -19.24 8.06 7.21
N ARG A 18 -17.97 7.66 7.00
CA ARG A 18 -17.33 6.51 7.68
C ARG A 18 -15.85 6.77 7.83
N ARG A 19 -15.26 6.18 8.85
CA ARG A 19 -13.81 6.19 9.00
C ARG A 19 -13.22 5.33 7.88
N PHE A 20 -12.23 5.87 7.16
CA PHE A 20 -11.57 5.16 6.07
C PHE A 20 -11.02 3.81 6.52
N ASP A 21 -10.42 3.76 7.70
CA ASP A 21 -9.88 2.56 8.32
C ASP A 21 -10.94 1.49 8.71
N GLU A 22 -12.23 1.83 8.69
CA GLU A 22 -13.33 0.87 8.90
C GLU A 22 -13.77 0.17 7.60
N VAL A 23 -13.39 0.73 6.45
CA VAL A 23 -13.81 0.23 5.14
C VAL A 23 -12.65 -0.09 4.21
N GLU A 24 -11.44 0.21 4.65
CA GLU A 24 -10.19 -0.11 3.97
C GLU A 24 -10.01 -1.63 3.85
N CYS A 25 -9.74 -2.11 2.66
CA CYS A 25 -9.56 -3.53 2.36
C CYS A 25 -8.18 -3.89 1.80
N THR A 26 -7.26 -2.94 1.78
CA THR A 26 -5.90 -3.16 1.28
C THR A 26 -5.12 -4.16 2.14
N VAL A 27 -4.12 -4.80 1.55
CA VAL A 27 -3.22 -5.73 2.28
C VAL A 27 -2.48 -4.99 3.39
N SER A 28 -2.10 -3.74 3.14
CA SER A 28 -1.44 -2.88 4.14
C SER A 28 -2.31 -2.65 5.38
N HIS A 29 -3.62 -2.51 5.20
CA HIS A 29 -4.56 -2.39 6.30
C HIS A 29 -4.79 -3.73 7.01
N LEU A 30 -4.97 -4.82 6.25
CA LEU A 30 -5.22 -6.15 6.80
C LEU A 30 -4.06 -6.64 7.67
N LEU A 31 -2.81 -6.34 7.28
CA LEU A 31 -1.59 -6.72 8.00
C LEU A 31 -0.98 -5.56 8.81
N ARG A 32 -1.79 -4.59 9.25
CA ARG A 32 -1.32 -3.39 9.98
C ARG A 32 -0.83 -3.66 11.40
N LEU A 33 -1.22 -4.79 11.99
CA LEU A 33 -0.74 -5.24 13.30
C LEU A 33 0.48 -6.15 13.13
N PRO A 34 1.30 -6.32 14.18
CA PRO A 34 2.38 -7.31 14.16
C PRO A 34 1.83 -8.70 13.80
N HIS A 35 2.36 -9.32 12.76
CA HIS A 35 1.80 -10.53 12.17
C HIS A 35 2.83 -11.65 12.08
N PRO A 36 2.51 -12.90 12.47
CA PRO A 36 3.46 -14.02 12.42
C PRO A 36 3.92 -14.33 11.01
N ALA A 37 3.06 -14.19 10.00
CA ALA A 37 3.46 -14.35 8.61
C ALA A 37 4.52 -13.32 8.16
N LEU A 38 4.66 -12.21 8.87
CA LEU A 38 5.69 -11.19 8.66
C LEU A 38 6.76 -11.22 9.77
N ARG A 39 6.94 -12.36 10.43
CA ARG A 39 7.91 -12.55 11.53
C ARG A 39 7.72 -11.57 12.68
N GLY A 40 6.50 -11.26 13.00
CA GLY A 40 6.14 -10.29 14.04
C GLY A 40 6.19 -8.82 13.62
N LEU A 41 6.55 -8.54 12.38
CA LEU A 41 6.51 -7.19 11.82
C LEU A 41 5.08 -6.80 11.39
N ARG A 42 4.82 -5.51 11.31
CA ARG A 42 3.69 -4.95 10.59
C ARG A 42 3.99 -4.90 9.08
N TYR A 43 2.96 -4.78 8.28
CA TYR A 43 3.11 -4.66 6.82
C TYR A 43 4.10 -3.57 6.42
N GLY A 44 3.95 -2.35 6.93
CA GLY A 44 4.82 -1.22 6.56
C GLY A 44 6.28 -1.46 6.96
N GLU A 45 6.53 -2.09 8.11
CA GLU A 45 7.88 -2.46 8.55
C GLU A 45 8.50 -3.51 7.61
N ALA A 46 7.75 -4.57 7.29
CA ALA A 46 8.19 -5.62 6.38
C ALA A 46 8.45 -5.09 4.96
N LEU A 47 7.56 -4.23 4.45
CA LEU A 47 7.69 -3.60 3.14
C LEU A 47 8.95 -2.75 3.06
N LEU A 48 9.16 -1.83 3.98
CA LEU A 48 10.31 -0.94 3.99
C LEU A 48 11.63 -1.70 4.15
N GLN A 49 11.68 -2.71 5.03
CA GLN A 49 12.84 -3.59 5.14
C GLN A 49 13.07 -4.38 3.84
N GLY A 50 12.01 -4.85 3.18
CA GLY A 50 12.09 -5.54 1.90
C GLY A 50 12.67 -4.65 0.80
N ILE A 51 12.21 -3.42 0.71
CA ILE A 51 12.69 -2.42 -0.23
C ILE A 51 14.19 -2.12 0.02
N ALA A 52 14.59 -1.98 1.29
CA ALA A 52 16.00 -1.79 1.65
C ALA A 52 16.88 -2.98 1.24
N ARG A 53 16.41 -4.21 1.45
CA ARG A 53 17.14 -5.41 0.99
C ARG A 53 17.35 -5.44 -0.52
N ARG A 54 16.50 -4.78 -1.29
CA ARG A 54 16.64 -4.61 -2.74
C ARG A 54 17.48 -3.40 -3.13
N GLY A 55 18.13 -2.73 -2.17
CA GLY A 55 19.06 -1.60 -2.44
C GLY A 55 18.38 -0.30 -2.82
N LEU A 56 17.11 -0.12 -2.48
CA LEU A 56 16.41 1.17 -2.58
C LEU A 56 16.37 1.81 -1.19
N PHE A 57 16.67 3.10 -1.14
CA PHE A 57 16.83 3.85 0.11
C PHE A 57 16.16 5.22 0.00
N PRO A 58 15.86 5.89 1.13
CA PRO A 58 15.15 7.18 1.10
C PRO A 58 15.96 8.32 0.46
N GLY A 59 17.28 8.17 0.31
CA GLY A 59 18.12 9.21 -0.25
C GLY A 59 18.05 10.54 0.52
N PRO A 60 18.65 11.63 -0.01
CA PRO A 60 18.63 12.93 0.64
C PRO A 60 17.25 13.59 0.68
N ASP A 61 16.38 13.28 -0.28
CA ASP A 61 15.04 13.87 -0.35
C ASP A 61 14.00 13.09 0.47
N GLY A 62 14.37 11.91 0.98
CA GLY A 62 13.50 11.07 1.79
C GLY A 62 12.55 10.20 0.98
N VAL A 63 11.35 10.03 1.48
CA VAL A 63 10.28 9.24 0.87
C VAL A 63 9.13 10.13 0.43
N LEU A 64 8.67 9.98 -0.79
CA LEU A 64 7.40 10.50 -1.31
C LEU A 64 6.40 9.34 -1.36
N GLU A 65 5.52 9.25 -0.37
CA GLU A 65 4.43 8.28 -0.35
C GLU A 65 3.20 8.85 -1.07
N ILE A 66 2.74 8.13 -2.09
CA ILE A 66 1.58 8.48 -2.90
C ILE A 66 0.41 7.62 -2.45
N GLY A 67 -0.73 8.24 -2.13
CA GLY A 67 -1.95 7.54 -1.73
C GLY A 67 -1.79 6.72 -0.44
N GLY A 68 -1.14 7.28 0.58
CA GLY A 68 -0.82 6.57 1.80
C GLY A 68 -2.02 6.13 2.67
N GLY A 69 -3.26 6.32 2.19
CA GLY A 69 -4.49 5.91 2.87
C GLY A 69 -4.54 6.37 4.33
N ALA A 70 -4.69 5.44 5.27
CA ALA A 70 -4.69 5.74 6.70
C ALA A 70 -3.28 6.00 7.31
N GLY A 71 -2.20 5.87 6.53
CA GLY A 71 -0.83 6.20 6.95
C GLY A 71 -0.10 5.08 7.70
N HIS A 72 -0.42 3.83 7.45
CA HIS A 72 0.19 2.69 8.12
C HIS A 72 1.68 2.51 7.80
N ILE A 73 2.10 2.82 6.56
CA ILE A 73 3.49 2.70 6.15
C ILE A 73 4.31 3.86 6.72
N ALA A 74 3.80 5.09 6.62
CA ALA A 74 4.42 6.25 7.27
C ALA A 74 4.58 6.03 8.78
N GLU A 75 3.55 5.50 9.45
CA GLU A 75 3.61 5.13 10.88
C GLU A 75 4.75 4.15 11.17
N ALA A 76 4.92 3.12 10.32
CA ALA A 76 6.00 2.13 10.48
C ALA A 76 7.39 2.79 10.40
N ALA A 77 7.61 3.69 9.44
CA ALA A 77 8.85 4.45 9.32
C ALA A 77 9.16 5.29 10.57
N TRP A 78 8.12 5.79 11.24
CA TRP A 78 8.26 6.61 12.45
C TRP A 78 8.35 5.79 13.74
N ARG A 79 7.94 4.52 13.74
CA ARG A 79 8.09 3.62 14.90
C ARG A 79 9.53 3.16 15.14
N GLY A 80 10.41 3.27 14.17
CA GLY A 80 11.82 2.93 14.32
C GLY A 80 12.20 1.50 13.94
N ASP A 81 11.24 0.70 13.43
CA ASP A 81 11.49 -0.69 13.02
C ASP A 81 11.62 -0.83 11.49
N ALA A 82 11.71 0.30 10.80
CA ALA A 82 11.77 0.39 9.34
C ALA A 82 13.20 0.46 8.77
N GLY A 83 14.22 0.11 9.55
CA GLY A 83 15.61 0.12 9.12
C GLY A 83 16.09 1.52 8.65
N PRO A 84 16.63 1.67 7.42
CA PRO A 84 17.18 2.94 6.93
C PRO A 84 16.14 4.03 6.71
N TYR A 85 14.85 3.70 6.79
CA TYR A 85 13.75 4.66 6.66
C TYR A 85 13.40 5.35 7.99
N THR A 86 13.88 4.81 9.11
CA THR A 86 13.65 5.36 10.43
C THR A 86 14.19 6.78 10.53
N GLY A 87 13.28 7.73 10.82
CA GLY A 87 13.65 9.14 10.95
C GLY A 87 13.98 9.85 9.63
N SER A 88 13.77 9.23 8.48
CA SER A 88 13.92 9.90 7.19
C SER A 88 12.82 10.95 6.97
N ARG A 89 13.07 11.90 6.08
CA ARG A 89 12.06 12.84 5.61
C ARG A 89 10.93 12.05 4.92
N TRP A 90 9.67 12.38 5.23
CA TRP A 90 8.50 11.73 4.66
C TRP A 90 7.52 12.75 4.11
N ILE A 91 7.16 12.61 2.86
CA ILE A 91 6.19 13.47 2.17
C ILE A 91 5.00 12.58 1.78
N SER A 92 3.85 12.81 2.38
CA SER A 92 2.61 12.13 1.97
C SER A 92 1.88 12.97 0.94
N LEU A 93 1.61 12.37 -0.22
CA LEU A 93 0.88 12.99 -1.32
C LEU A 93 -0.45 12.24 -1.49
N ASP A 94 -1.56 12.97 -1.46
CA ASP A 94 -2.90 12.40 -1.61
C ASP A 94 -3.86 13.44 -2.22
N LEU A 95 -4.91 12.98 -2.88
CA LEU A 95 -6.01 13.84 -3.35
C LEU A 95 -6.93 14.26 -2.21
N SER A 96 -7.07 13.42 -1.17
CA SER A 96 -7.98 13.62 -0.05
C SER A 96 -7.31 14.38 1.11
N PRO A 97 -7.75 15.61 1.40
CA PRO A 97 -7.30 16.34 2.58
C PRO A 97 -7.62 15.62 3.90
N ALA A 98 -8.69 14.82 3.93
CA ALA A 98 -9.07 14.09 5.14
C ALA A 98 -8.10 12.94 5.42
N LEU A 99 -7.68 12.19 4.39
CA LEU A 99 -6.66 11.17 4.53
C LEU A 99 -5.32 11.77 4.96
N LEU A 100 -4.89 12.89 4.37
CA LEU A 100 -3.70 13.62 4.81
C LEU A 100 -3.77 14.04 6.29
N ARG A 101 -4.94 14.50 6.77
CA ARG A 101 -5.13 14.80 8.21
C ARG A 101 -5.06 13.55 9.07
N THR A 102 -5.57 12.42 8.59
CA THR A 102 -5.52 11.14 9.31
C THR A 102 -4.09 10.63 9.42
N GLN A 103 -3.34 10.63 8.33
CA GLN A 103 -1.92 10.29 8.29
C GLN A 103 -1.12 11.16 9.26
N ARG A 104 -1.34 12.48 9.22
CA ARG A 104 -0.68 13.43 10.15
C ARG A 104 -0.92 13.06 11.61
N ARG A 105 -2.18 12.82 11.98
CA ARG A 105 -2.53 12.45 13.37
C ARG A 105 -1.83 11.16 13.79
N ARG A 106 -1.80 10.15 12.91
CA ARG A 106 -1.16 8.86 13.18
C ARG A 106 0.35 9.00 13.38
N VAL A 107 1.03 9.70 12.49
CA VAL A 107 2.47 9.93 12.58
C VAL A 107 2.84 10.74 13.82
N LEU A 108 2.06 11.80 14.13
CA LEU A 108 2.30 12.62 15.33
C LEU A 108 2.05 11.85 16.63
N ALA A 109 1.06 10.96 16.68
CA ALA A 109 0.80 10.12 17.85
C ALA A 109 2.00 9.22 18.18
N VAL A 110 2.60 8.59 17.18
CA VAL A 110 3.83 7.79 17.35
C VAL A 110 4.98 8.65 17.86
N GLY A 111 5.12 9.86 17.32
CA GLY A 111 6.19 10.80 17.74
C GLY A 111 6.04 11.30 19.18
N ALA A 112 4.83 11.38 19.71
CA ALA A 112 4.58 11.79 21.10
C ALA A 112 4.90 10.68 22.10
N ASP A 113 4.67 9.43 21.72
CA ASP A 113 4.86 8.23 22.57
C ASP A 113 6.35 7.86 22.75
N ARG A 114 7.24 8.40 21.91
CA ARG A 114 8.68 8.12 21.89
C ARG A 114 9.53 9.35 22.26
N SER A 115 9.46 9.75 23.52
CA SER A 115 10.34 10.81 24.04
C SER A 115 11.85 10.45 24.02
N SER A 116 12.18 9.18 23.81
CA SER A 116 13.55 8.64 23.90
C SER A 116 14.21 8.33 22.53
N VAL A 117 13.51 8.39 21.41
CA VAL A 117 14.13 8.17 20.08
C VAL A 117 14.72 9.50 19.62
N PRO A 118 16.05 9.59 19.38
CA PRO A 118 16.66 10.78 18.81
C PRO A 118 15.97 11.08 17.47
N ARG A 119 15.23 12.15 17.39
CA ARG A 119 14.76 12.68 16.13
C ARG A 119 15.98 13.23 15.42
N GLY A 120 16.52 12.50 14.46
CA GLY A 120 17.55 13.04 13.60
C GLY A 120 17.08 14.38 13.00
N PRO A 121 17.99 15.28 12.64
CA PRO A 121 17.66 16.62 12.12
C PRO A 121 16.79 16.58 10.85
N HIS A 122 16.61 15.41 10.24
CA HIS A 122 15.87 15.17 9.00
C HIS A 122 14.49 14.53 9.18
N ALA A 123 14.12 14.11 10.39
CA ALA A 123 12.82 13.49 10.66
C ALA A 123 11.69 14.52 10.52
N ARG A 124 11.20 14.72 9.29
CA ARG A 124 10.11 15.66 8.97
C ARG A 124 9.04 14.95 8.17
N TRP A 125 7.82 15.04 8.65
CA TRP A 125 6.64 14.65 7.89
C TRP A 125 6.00 15.89 7.26
N SER A 126 5.62 15.78 6.00
CA SER A 126 4.93 16.83 5.25
C SER A 126 3.75 16.23 4.48
N ALA A 127 2.71 17.02 4.25
CA ALA A 127 1.56 16.65 3.45
C ALA A 127 1.45 17.54 2.22
N VAL A 128 1.16 16.94 1.07
CA VAL A 128 0.94 17.63 -0.19
C VAL A 128 -0.36 17.12 -0.80
N ARG A 129 -1.32 18.01 -1.02
CA ARG A 129 -2.51 17.68 -1.81
C ARG A 129 -2.18 17.80 -3.28
N ALA A 130 -2.07 16.68 -3.97
CA ALA A 130 -1.75 16.64 -5.40
C ALA A 130 -2.23 15.34 -6.04
N ASP A 131 -2.20 15.31 -7.36
CA ASP A 131 -2.56 14.16 -8.17
C ASP A 131 -1.34 13.29 -8.48
N ALA A 132 -1.47 11.98 -8.29
CA ALA A 132 -0.43 11.01 -8.57
C ALA A 132 0.04 11.02 -10.04
N VAL A 133 -0.86 11.33 -10.97
CA VAL A 133 -0.54 11.35 -12.41
C VAL A 133 -0.01 12.71 -12.90
N ALA A 134 0.23 13.65 -11.98
CA ALA A 134 0.82 14.98 -12.26
C ALA A 134 1.62 15.44 -11.04
N LEU A 135 2.75 14.81 -10.79
CA LEU A 135 3.56 15.08 -9.58
C LEU A 135 4.07 16.52 -9.56
N PRO A 136 3.88 17.26 -8.45
CA PRO A 136 4.27 18.66 -8.32
C PRO A 136 5.78 18.83 -8.07
N LEU A 137 6.58 18.09 -8.81
CA LEU A 137 8.04 18.10 -8.73
C LEU A 137 8.65 18.46 -10.09
N ARG A 138 9.79 19.12 -10.06
CA ARG A 138 10.57 19.40 -11.27
C ARG A 138 11.16 18.11 -11.83
N SER A 139 11.40 18.10 -13.14
CA SER A 139 12.08 16.97 -13.79
C SER A 139 13.47 16.77 -13.19
N ARG A 140 13.84 15.49 -12.95
CA ARG A 140 15.13 15.06 -12.43
C ARG A 140 15.57 15.77 -11.15
N SER A 141 14.62 16.08 -10.25
CA SER A 141 14.90 16.83 -9.02
C SER A 141 14.74 16.02 -7.75
N PHE A 142 14.25 14.80 -7.79
CA PHE A 142 13.97 13.99 -6.62
C PHE A 142 14.94 12.81 -6.50
N CYS A 143 15.90 12.93 -5.59
CA CYS A 143 16.86 11.87 -5.25
C CYS A 143 16.43 11.18 -3.95
N GLY A 144 15.28 10.51 -4.00
CA GLY A 144 14.66 9.80 -2.89
C GLY A 144 13.91 8.57 -3.36
N LEU A 145 13.04 8.04 -2.51
CA LEU A 145 12.15 6.93 -2.83
C LEU A 145 10.73 7.43 -3.07
N ILE A 146 10.16 7.17 -4.23
CA ILE A 146 8.72 7.26 -4.48
C ILE A 146 8.10 5.92 -4.09
N LEU A 147 7.06 5.94 -3.25
CA LEU A 147 6.32 4.76 -2.81
C LEU A 147 4.84 4.93 -3.13
N ALA A 148 4.28 4.04 -3.94
CA ALA A 148 2.85 3.95 -4.19
C ALA A 148 2.39 2.51 -3.92
N ASN A 149 1.69 2.34 -2.80
CA ASN A 149 1.24 1.03 -2.34
C ASN A 149 -0.27 0.92 -2.47
N GLU A 150 -0.73 0.00 -3.33
CA GLU A 150 -2.16 -0.24 -3.60
C GLU A 150 -2.92 1.06 -3.98
N VAL A 151 -2.39 1.76 -4.97
CA VAL A 151 -2.94 3.01 -5.53
C VAL A 151 -3.21 2.89 -7.02
N LEU A 152 -2.46 1.99 -7.69
CA LEU A 152 -2.53 1.89 -9.15
C LEU A 152 -3.90 1.42 -9.64
N ALA A 153 -4.55 0.58 -8.84
CA ALA A 153 -5.88 0.03 -9.10
C ALA A 153 -6.97 1.10 -9.13
N ASP A 154 -6.78 2.20 -8.40
CA ASP A 154 -7.68 3.35 -8.33
C ASP A 154 -7.50 4.34 -9.49
N LEU A 155 -6.45 4.15 -10.29
CA LEU A 155 -6.15 5.07 -11.38
C LEU A 155 -6.90 4.69 -12.65
N ALA A 156 -7.09 5.69 -13.53
CA ALA A 156 -7.93 5.57 -14.71
C ALA A 156 -7.50 4.42 -15.65
N VAL A 157 -8.50 3.65 -16.09
CA VAL A 157 -8.39 2.67 -17.17
C VAL A 157 -9.21 3.16 -18.35
N HIS A 158 -8.65 3.09 -19.56
CA HIS A 158 -9.33 3.45 -20.78
C HIS A 158 -9.14 2.36 -21.84
N GLN A 159 -10.23 1.85 -22.38
CA GLN A 159 -10.24 0.78 -23.40
C GLN A 159 -9.35 -0.44 -23.03
N GLY A 160 -9.41 -0.87 -21.78
CA GLY A 160 -8.61 -2.01 -21.30
C GLY A 160 -7.11 -1.71 -21.15
N VAL A 161 -6.73 -0.46 -20.95
CA VAL A 161 -5.34 -0.01 -20.73
C VAL A 161 -5.26 0.76 -19.43
N ASN A 162 -4.30 0.43 -18.56
CA ASN A 162 -4.07 1.13 -17.28
C ASN A 162 -3.40 2.51 -17.54
N VAL A 163 -4.15 3.46 -18.13
CA VAL A 163 -3.59 4.76 -18.55
C VAL A 163 -3.09 5.59 -17.37
N GLY A 164 -3.79 5.55 -16.25
CA GLY A 164 -3.40 6.28 -15.05
C GLY A 164 -2.14 5.70 -14.39
N ALA A 165 -2.06 4.37 -14.24
CA ALA A 165 -0.88 3.71 -13.71
C ALA A 165 0.35 3.93 -14.63
N ALA A 166 0.16 3.83 -15.94
CA ALA A 166 1.20 4.15 -16.92
C ALA A 166 1.68 5.61 -16.80
N GLN A 167 0.75 6.55 -16.57
CA GLN A 167 1.12 7.96 -16.38
C GLN A 167 1.90 8.17 -15.07
N LEU A 168 1.55 7.49 -13.98
CA LEU A 168 2.33 7.55 -12.74
C LEU A 168 3.76 7.03 -12.95
N VAL A 169 3.94 5.95 -13.70
CA VAL A 169 5.29 5.44 -14.06
C VAL A 169 6.08 6.48 -14.86
N ARG A 170 5.45 7.16 -15.85
CA ARG A 170 6.11 8.25 -16.60
C ARG A 170 6.48 9.42 -15.71
N GLU A 171 5.60 9.80 -14.78
CA GLU A 171 5.86 10.86 -13.82
C GLU A 171 7.02 10.50 -12.88
N ALA A 172 7.07 9.25 -12.39
CA ALA A 172 8.23 8.77 -11.63
C ALA A 172 9.53 8.90 -12.45
N GLY A 173 9.53 8.43 -13.70
CA GLY A 173 10.68 8.58 -14.60
C GLY A 173 11.08 10.03 -14.86
N ARG A 174 10.09 10.93 -14.98
CA ARG A 174 10.32 12.37 -15.17
C ARG A 174 10.98 13.03 -13.98
N VAL A 175 10.50 12.73 -12.75
CA VAL A 175 10.93 13.47 -11.54
C VAL A 175 12.16 12.88 -10.88
N LEU A 176 12.40 11.58 -11.02
CA LEU A 176 13.54 10.92 -10.37
C LEU A 176 14.88 11.46 -10.90
N ALA A 177 15.71 11.89 -9.98
CA ALA A 177 17.11 12.21 -10.21
C ALA A 177 17.96 10.92 -10.20
N PRO A 178 19.20 10.95 -10.73
CA PRO A 178 20.13 9.83 -10.60
C PRO A 178 20.31 9.38 -9.17
N GLY A 179 20.15 8.09 -8.92
CA GLY A 179 20.18 7.49 -7.58
C GLY A 179 18.84 7.48 -6.83
N GLY A 180 17.81 8.12 -7.36
CA GLY A 180 16.44 7.97 -6.88
C GLY A 180 15.77 6.72 -7.43
N GLY A 181 14.69 6.26 -6.76
CA GLY A 181 13.92 5.11 -7.17
C GLY A 181 12.45 5.20 -6.84
N ALA A 182 11.67 4.25 -7.38
CA ALA A 182 10.27 4.11 -7.06
C ALA A 182 9.92 2.65 -6.76
N VAL A 183 8.93 2.44 -5.89
CA VAL A 183 8.32 1.15 -5.62
C VAL A 183 6.82 1.30 -5.76
N LEU A 184 6.25 0.50 -6.65
CA LEU A 184 4.82 0.47 -6.92
C LEU A 184 4.32 -0.93 -6.62
N THR A 185 3.39 -1.07 -5.70
CA THR A 185 2.80 -2.38 -5.34
C THR A 185 1.34 -2.40 -5.70
N GLU A 186 0.88 -3.50 -6.30
CA GLU A 186 -0.52 -3.67 -6.65
C GLU A 186 -0.87 -5.12 -6.96
N PHE A 187 -2.19 -5.42 -7.00
CA PHE A 187 -2.66 -6.67 -7.56
C PHE A 187 -2.72 -6.62 -9.09
N GLY A 188 -2.36 -7.71 -9.73
CA GLY A 188 -2.34 -7.80 -11.18
C GLY A 188 -1.40 -8.88 -11.69
N GLY A 189 -1.10 -8.84 -12.98
CA GLY A 189 -0.28 -9.84 -13.63
C GLY A 189 0.07 -9.46 -15.06
N ASP A 190 0.49 -10.46 -15.83
CA ASP A 190 0.80 -10.30 -17.26
C ASP A 190 -0.46 -10.55 -18.11
N PHE A 191 -1.51 -9.86 -17.79
CA PHE A 191 -2.81 -9.96 -18.46
C PHE A 191 -3.49 -8.57 -18.53
N PRO A 192 -4.44 -8.38 -19.47
CA PRO A 192 -5.18 -7.13 -19.56
C PRO A 192 -5.92 -6.78 -18.28
N PRO A 193 -6.13 -5.49 -17.99
CA PRO A 193 -6.85 -5.05 -16.79
C PRO A 193 -8.27 -5.62 -16.75
N SER A 194 -8.66 -6.07 -15.59
CA SER A 194 -10.01 -6.54 -15.30
C SER A 194 -10.58 -5.77 -14.12
N PRO A 195 -11.84 -5.33 -14.16
CA PRO A 195 -12.45 -4.64 -13.05
C PRO A 195 -12.68 -5.61 -11.89
N VAL A 196 -12.33 -5.18 -10.69
CA VAL A 196 -12.64 -5.87 -9.45
C VAL A 196 -13.61 -5.00 -8.67
N GLN A 197 -14.82 -5.47 -8.49
CA GLN A 197 -15.79 -4.79 -7.65
C GLN A 197 -15.52 -5.12 -6.20
N LEU A 198 -15.10 -4.12 -5.45
CA LEU A 198 -15.07 -4.22 -4.01
C LEU A 198 -16.43 -3.80 -3.47
N THR A 199 -17.17 -4.74 -2.95
CA THR A 199 -18.42 -4.49 -2.20
C THR A 199 -18.12 -3.91 -0.82
N SER A 200 -17.05 -3.17 -0.69
CA SER A 200 -16.72 -2.46 0.52
C SER A 200 -17.77 -1.38 0.76
N GLY A 201 -18.11 -1.17 2.00
CA GLY A 201 -19.13 -0.20 2.38
C GLY A 201 -18.75 1.27 2.14
N PHE A 202 -18.11 1.60 1.03
CA PHE A 202 -17.78 2.94 0.58
C PHE A 202 -18.99 3.82 0.23
N GLY A 203 -20.18 3.46 0.69
CA GLY A 203 -21.40 4.22 0.45
C GLY A 203 -22.20 3.69 -0.72
N ALA A 204 -23.17 4.46 -1.21
CA ALA A 204 -24.10 4.05 -2.26
C ALA A 204 -23.46 3.90 -3.66
N GLY A 205 -22.17 4.10 -3.79
CA GLY A 205 -21.39 3.88 -5.01
C GLY A 205 -20.52 2.63 -4.86
N GLU A 206 -20.56 1.79 -5.86
CA GLU A 206 -19.64 0.66 -5.95
C GLU A 206 -18.21 1.18 -6.17
N HIS A 207 -17.29 0.82 -5.30
CA HIS A 207 -15.87 1.05 -5.54
C HIS A 207 -15.38 0.00 -6.53
N THR A 208 -14.88 0.44 -7.66
CA THR A 208 -14.31 -0.43 -8.69
C THR A 208 -12.82 -0.16 -8.77
N GLU A 209 -12.04 -1.17 -8.49
CA GLU A 209 -10.59 -1.19 -8.73
C GLU A 209 -10.30 -1.97 -10.01
N TRP A 210 -9.15 -1.72 -10.60
CA TRP A 210 -8.70 -2.40 -11.81
C TRP A 210 -7.40 -3.14 -11.53
N SER A 211 -7.36 -4.41 -11.89
CA SER A 211 -6.08 -5.14 -11.89
C SER A 211 -5.06 -4.47 -12.82
N ILE A 212 -3.79 -4.64 -12.52
CA ILE A 212 -2.71 -4.02 -13.27
C ILE A 212 -2.10 -4.99 -14.28
N ASP A 213 -1.97 -4.56 -15.54
CA ASP A 213 -1.12 -5.22 -16.53
C ASP A 213 0.35 -4.81 -16.31
N PHE A 214 1.09 -5.64 -15.61
CA PHE A 214 2.50 -5.38 -15.31
C PHE A 214 3.39 -5.39 -16.57
N ARG A 215 3.00 -6.08 -17.65
CA ARG A 215 3.72 -5.99 -18.96
C ARG A 215 3.69 -4.57 -19.48
N GLN A 216 2.51 -3.93 -19.42
CA GLN A 216 2.35 -2.53 -19.82
C GLN A 216 3.24 -1.62 -18.98
N LEU A 217 3.23 -1.78 -17.65
CA LEU A 217 4.03 -0.92 -16.79
C LEU A 217 5.53 -1.09 -17.00
N ARG A 218 6.00 -2.34 -17.24
CA ARG A 218 7.41 -2.57 -17.60
C ARG A 218 7.79 -1.88 -18.90
N ALA A 219 6.96 -1.97 -19.93
CA ALA A 219 7.21 -1.29 -21.20
C ALA A 219 7.32 0.22 -21.01
N VAL A 220 6.36 0.82 -20.30
CA VAL A 220 6.37 2.27 -20.00
C VAL A 220 7.59 2.67 -19.17
N ALA A 221 8.00 1.87 -18.19
CA ALA A 221 9.19 2.15 -17.40
C ALA A 221 10.48 2.07 -18.23
N ALA A 222 10.58 1.09 -19.13
CA ALA A 222 11.70 0.98 -20.06
C ALA A 222 11.79 2.19 -21.00
N ASP A 223 10.66 2.62 -21.56
CA ASP A 223 10.56 3.82 -22.42
C ASP A 223 10.94 5.10 -21.64
N ALA A 224 10.64 5.15 -20.35
CA ALA A 224 11.06 6.23 -19.46
C ALA A 224 12.55 6.16 -19.06
N GLY A 225 13.30 5.16 -19.52
CA GLY A 225 14.72 4.97 -19.24
C GLY A 225 15.03 4.45 -17.82
N LEU A 226 14.06 3.86 -17.15
CA LEU A 226 14.22 3.30 -15.81
C LEU A 226 14.80 1.88 -15.88
N GLU A 227 15.58 1.51 -14.87
CA GLU A 227 15.90 0.11 -14.58
C GLU A 227 14.73 -0.52 -13.82
N ILE A 228 14.42 -1.77 -14.15
CA ILE A 228 13.22 -2.45 -13.67
C ILE A 228 13.61 -3.73 -12.97
N ASP A 229 13.09 -3.93 -11.75
CA ASP A 229 13.07 -5.19 -11.03
C ASP A 229 11.61 -5.44 -10.61
N GLU A 230 11.08 -6.62 -10.87
CA GLU A 230 9.72 -7.01 -10.51
C GLU A 230 9.75 -8.27 -9.67
N VAL A 231 9.06 -8.23 -8.54
CA VAL A 231 9.01 -9.37 -7.62
C VAL A 231 7.57 -9.59 -7.10
N PRO A 232 7.19 -10.81 -6.76
CA PRO A 232 5.99 -11.06 -5.98
C PRO A 232 6.04 -10.27 -4.66
N LEU A 233 4.92 -9.64 -4.27
CA LEU A 233 4.89 -8.82 -3.06
C LEU A 233 5.24 -9.62 -1.81
N HIS A 234 4.79 -10.88 -1.72
CA HIS A 234 5.11 -11.76 -0.59
C HIS A 234 6.61 -12.01 -0.42
N GLU A 235 7.37 -12.11 -1.53
CA GLU A 235 8.83 -12.23 -1.48
C GLU A 235 9.49 -10.95 -0.99
N LEU A 236 9.01 -9.80 -1.48
CA LEU A 236 9.50 -8.50 -1.01
C LEU A 236 9.30 -8.34 0.50
N LEU A 237 8.13 -8.72 1.00
CA LEU A 237 7.81 -8.70 2.42
C LEU A 237 8.56 -9.76 3.23
N GLY A 238 9.04 -10.84 2.61
CA GLY A 238 9.56 -12.02 3.28
C GLY A 238 8.48 -12.77 4.05
N ALA A 239 7.26 -12.80 3.49
CA ALA A 239 6.09 -13.37 4.14
C ALA A 239 6.11 -14.90 4.16
N ASP A 240 5.74 -15.48 5.29
CA ASP A 240 5.44 -16.91 5.41
C ASP A 240 4.00 -17.16 4.97
N LEU A 241 3.86 -17.80 3.82
CA LEU A 241 2.58 -18.06 3.17
C LEU A 241 1.79 -19.20 3.81
N ASP A 242 2.43 -20.03 4.65
CA ASP A 242 1.78 -21.15 5.33
C ASP A 242 1.05 -20.75 6.61
N VAL A 243 1.26 -19.54 7.09
CA VAL A 243 0.57 -19.03 8.28
C VAL A 243 -0.93 -18.92 8.00
N ARG A 244 -1.72 -19.50 8.91
CA ARG A 244 -3.18 -19.45 8.85
C ARG A 244 -3.69 -18.13 9.38
N CYS A 245 -4.54 -17.47 8.59
CA CYS A 245 -5.14 -16.18 8.91
C CYS A 245 -6.65 -16.25 8.67
N ALA A 246 -7.40 -15.43 9.42
CA ALA A 246 -8.79 -15.20 9.10
C ALA A 246 -8.90 -14.45 7.76
N SER A 247 -9.74 -14.90 6.85
CA SER A 247 -9.99 -14.17 5.62
C SER A 247 -10.81 -12.91 5.89
N TYR A 248 -10.58 -11.88 5.07
CA TYR A 248 -11.33 -10.63 5.17
C TYR A 248 -12.84 -10.86 4.98
N THR A 249 -13.24 -11.63 3.98
CA THR A 249 -14.64 -11.88 3.66
C THR A 249 -15.35 -12.59 4.80
N ASP A 250 -14.72 -13.58 5.44
CA ASP A 250 -15.33 -14.30 6.56
C ASP A 250 -15.55 -13.37 7.75
N LEU A 251 -14.57 -12.54 8.08
CA LEU A 251 -14.69 -11.58 9.17
C LEU A 251 -15.58 -10.40 8.82
N TRP A 252 -15.64 -9.97 7.57
CA TRP A 252 -16.56 -8.93 7.12
C TRP A 252 -18.03 -9.33 7.31
N ARG A 253 -18.37 -10.58 7.06
CA ARG A 253 -19.70 -11.12 7.38
C ARG A 253 -20.01 -11.04 8.86
N LEU A 254 -18.99 -11.13 9.69
CA LEU A 254 -19.08 -11.12 11.14
C LEU A 254 -18.76 -9.74 11.78
N ARG A 255 -18.59 -8.69 10.98
CA ARG A 255 -18.14 -7.36 11.42
C ARG A 255 -18.98 -6.70 12.52
N ARG A 256 -20.21 -7.15 12.71
CA ARG A 256 -21.08 -6.70 13.81
C ARG A 256 -20.72 -7.34 15.16
N PHE A 257 -19.96 -8.42 15.13
CA PHE A 257 -19.62 -9.26 16.28
C PHE A 257 -18.12 -9.27 16.60
N VAL A 258 -17.29 -8.77 15.68
CA VAL A 258 -15.84 -8.75 15.83
C VAL A 258 -15.30 -7.36 15.51
N ASP A 259 -14.27 -6.96 16.25
CA ASP A 259 -13.56 -5.71 15.99
C ASP A 259 -12.76 -5.84 14.69
N CYS A 260 -12.64 -4.74 13.94
CA CYS A 260 -11.85 -4.70 12.71
C CYS A 260 -10.36 -5.06 12.92
N GLU A 261 -9.86 -4.93 14.14
CA GLU A 261 -8.48 -5.31 14.50
C GLU A 261 -8.17 -6.81 14.36
N VAL A 262 -9.19 -7.67 14.30
CA VAL A 262 -8.99 -9.12 14.11
C VAL A 262 -9.05 -9.52 12.64
N PHE A 263 -9.33 -8.60 11.72
CA PHE A 263 -9.25 -8.87 10.29
C PHE A 263 -7.81 -9.21 9.92
N ALA A 264 -7.63 -10.32 9.20
CA ALA A 264 -6.34 -10.94 8.91
C ALA A 264 -5.51 -11.32 10.17
N ALA A 265 -6.09 -11.26 11.36
CA ALA A 265 -5.39 -11.67 12.56
C ALA A 265 -5.04 -13.17 12.54
N PRO A 266 -3.91 -13.56 13.15
CA PRO A 266 -3.57 -14.96 13.31
C PRO A 266 -4.66 -15.75 14.02
N ALA A 267 -4.79 -17.02 13.67
CA ALA A 267 -5.80 -17.93 14.22
C ALA A 267 -5.83 -17.94 15.78
N GLU A 268 -4.65 -17.89 16.40
CA GLU A 268 -4.53 -17.87 17.87
C GLU A 268 -5.13 -16.61 18.49
N VAL A 269 -4.95 -15.46 17.84
CA VAL A 269 -5.51 -14.17 18.31
C VAL A 269 -7.02 -14.22 18.25
N VAL A 270 -7.59 -14.73 17.14
CA VAL A 270 -9.02 -14.89 16.97
C VAL A 270 -9.59 -15.87 17.99
N ARG A 271 -8.95 -17.02 18.18
CA ARG A 271 -9.39 -18.03 19.17
C ARG A 271 -9.40 -17.49 20.60
N ARG A 272 -8.38 -16.72 20.97
CA ARG A 272 -8.25 -16.15 22.30
C ARG A 272 -9.30 -15.06 22.56
N ARG A 273 -9.51 -14.18 21.57
CA ARG A 273 -10.41 -13.03 21.71
C ARG A 273 -11.89 -13.41 21.54
N TYR A 274 -12.17 -14.40 20.69
CA TYR A 274 -13.52 -14.88 20.41
C TYR A 274 -13.60 -16.42 20.47
N PRO A 275 -13.60 -17.01 21.68
CA PRO A 275 -13.63 -18.47 21.87
C PRO A 275 -14.83 -19.15 21.19
N TRP A 276 -15.99 -18.46 21.16
CA TRP A 276 -17.19 -18.93 20.50
C TRP A 276 -17.05 -18.99 18.97
N LEU A 277 -16.32 -18.03 18.38
CA LEU A 277 -16.04 -17.94 16.97
C LEU A 277 -15.02 -19.01 16.54
N SER A 278 -14.14 -19.42 17.45
CA SER A 278 -13.11 -20.41 17.16
C SER A 278 -13.66 -21.75 16.69
N ARG A 279 -14.87 -22.13 17.15
CA ARG A 279 -15.54 -23.36 16.72
C ARG A 279 -16.04 -23.27 15.27
N LEU A 280 -16.42 -22.07 14.82
CA LEU A 280 -16.86 -21.81 13.45
C LEU A 280 -15.67 -21.60 12.49
N LEU A 281 -14.64 -20.93 12.96
CA LEU A 281 -13.45 -20.61 12.14
C LEU A 281 -12.35 -21.69 12.21
N ALA A 282 -12.37 -22.57 13.22
CA ALA A 282 -11.33 -23.60 13.42
C ALA A 282 -11.22 -24.60 12.28
N LEU A 283 -12.26 -24.73 11.47
CA LEU A 283 -12.31 -25.72 10.40
C LEU A 283 -11.78 -25.19 9.06
N GLU A 284 -11.65 -23.87 8.88
CA GLU A 284 -11.43 -23.32 7.53
C GLU A 284 -10.59 -22.04 7.43
N LEU A 285 -9.76 -21.69 8.43
CA LEU A 285 -8.88 -20.53 8.25
C LEU A 285 -7.88 -20.80 7.12
N PRO A 286 -7.94 -20.06 6.00
CA PRO A 286 -7.03 -20.26 4.90
C PRO A 286 -5.61 -19.87 5.30
N ARG A 287 -4.63 -20.38 4.58
CA ARG A 287 -3.26 -19.90 4.66
C ARG A 287 -3.16 -18.54 3.95
N LEU A 288 -2.22 -17.70 4.35
CA LEU A 288 -1.98 -16.40 3.70
C LEU A 288 -1.78 -16.55 2.18
N GLY A 289 -1.09 -17.60 1.73
CA GLY A 289 -0.87 -17.91 0.32
C GLY A 289 -2.02 -18.64 -0.37
N SER A 290 -3.17 -18.87 0.30
CA SER A 290 -4.27 -19.60 -0.33
C SER A 290 -5.00 -18.75 -1.37
N PRO A 291 -5.66 -19.36 -2.38
CA PRO A 291 -6.46 -18.64 -3.37
C PRO A 291 -7.66 -17.86 -2.78
N ARG A 292 -8.02 -18.14 -1.53
CA ARG A 292 -9.11 -17.45 -0.83
C ARG A 292 -8.66 -16.19 -0.07
N TRP A 293 -7.38 -15.82 -0.17
CA TRP A 293 -6.86 -14.68 0.57
C TRP A 293 -6.00 -13.76 -0.32
N PRO A 294 -6.27 -12.45 -0.39
CA PRO A 294 -7.53 -11.81 0.00
C PRO A 294 -8.69 -12.27 -0.89
N ASP A 295 -9.90 -12.30 -0.35
CA ASP A 295 -11.12 -12.73 -1.08
C ASP A 295 -11.58 -11.68 -2.11
N ALA A 296 -10.72 -11.17 -2.92
CA ALA A 296 -10.99 -10.11 -3.89
C ALA A 296 -11.67 -10.60 -5.18
N GLY A 297 -12.39 -11.70 -5.13
CA GLY A 297 -13.11 -12.22 -6.31
C GLY A 297 -12.25 -12.72 -7.47
N ALA A 298 -10.94 -12.58 -7.38
CA ALA A 298 -9.99 -13.04 -8.36
C ALA A 298 -9.52 -14.47 -8.07
N SER A 299 -9.21 -15.22 -9.11
CA SER A 299 -8.69 -16.60 -9.04
C SER A 299 -7.21 -16.60 -8.65
N GLY A 300 -6.88 -16.31 -7.41
CA GLY A 300 -5.51 -16.35 -6.91
C GLY A 300 -5.41 -15.79 -5.51
N GLY A 301 -4.44 -16.21 -4.73
CA GLY A 301 -4.17 -15.70 -3.39
C GLY A 301 -3.14 -14.58 -3.41
N PHE A 302 -2.83 -14.05 -2.23
CA PHE A 302 -1.83 -13.01 -2.01
C PHE A 302 -0.50 -13.27 -2.76
N ALA A 303 -0.03 -14.52 -2.76
CA ALA A 303 1.22 -14.92 -3.43
C ALA A 303 1.20 -14.74 -4.95
N GLN A 304 0.02 -14.84 -5.57
CA GLN A 304 -0.13 -14.85 -7.03
C GLN A 304 -0.62 -13.52 -7.59
N LEU A 305 -1.37 -12.77 -6.78
CA LEU A 305 -2.08 -11.58 -7.24
C LEU A 305 -1.31 -10.28 -7.01
N PHE A 306 -0.49 -10.21 -5.97
CA PHE A 306 0.20 -8.97 -5.62
C PHE A 306 1.66 -8.99 -6.06
N ARG A 307 2.06 -7.92 -6.75
CA ARG A 307 3.42 -7.71 -7.24
C ARG A 307 3.96 -6.36 -6.79
N ALA A 308 5.27 -6.24 -6.79
CA ALA A 308 6.00 -5.01 -6.58
C ALA A 308 6.89 -4.74 -7.80
N LEU A 309 6.74 -3.56 -8.38
CA LEU A 309 7.59 -3.03 -9.44
C LEU A 309 8.58 -2.05 -8.79
N LEU A 310 9.86 -2.39 -8.83
CA LEU A 310 10.94 -1.56 -8.31
C LEU A 310 11.65 -0.89 -9.47
N LEU A 311 11.69 0.42 -9.47
CA LEU A 311 12.21 1.25 -10.55
C LEU A 311 13.41 2.05 -10.03
N ARG A 312 14.47 2.18 -10.84
CA ARG A 312 15.63 3.00 -10.52
C ARG A 312 15.96 3.93 -11.66
N GLN A 313 16.28 5.17 -11.33
CA GLN A 313 16.86 6.08 -12.31
C GLN A 313 18.33 5.68 -12.57
N ARG A 314 18.67 5.39 -13.82
CA ARG A 314 20.06 5.09 -14.19
C ARG A 314 21.01 6.19 -13.75
N ARG A 315 22.13 5.81 -13.14
CA ARG A 315 23.22 6.77 -12.93
C ARG A 315 23.78 7.14 -14.31
N ALA A 316 23.96 8.43 -14.56
CA ALA A 316 24.74 8.85 -15.70
C ALA A 316 26.14 8.23 -15.57
N LYS A 317 26.59 7.57 -16.64
CA LYS A 317 27.95 7.02 -16.71
C LYS A 317 28.95 8.15 -16.74
#